data_3bb1bc6885cd3194e1b4fe144bf4cc91
#
_entry.id   3bb1bc6885cd3194e1b4fe144bf4cc91
#
_cell.length_a   1.000
_cell.length_b   1.000
_cell.length_c   1.000
_cell.angle_alpha   90.00
_cell.angle_beta   90.00
_cell.angle_gamma   90.00
#
_symmetry.space_group_name_H-M   'P 1'
#
loop_
_entity.id
_entity.type
_entity.pdbx_description
1 polymer ?
#
loop_
_entity_poly.entity_id
_entity_poly.type
_entity_poly.pdbx_seq_one_letter_code
_entity_poly.pdbx_strand_id
1 'polypeptide(L)'
;MKTDTAYYVFDLGRVRERIAYLRQLLGTEVSLAYAVKANTFIIEGMIPYVQRLEVCSPGEAAICERLGVPPEKMVISGVYKTPSFIERSVISAPGRIYTVESLTQFDLLRGSCPKSTPSTDSNPVRALQKADCTT
;
A
#
# COMPACT_ATOMS: atom_id res chain seq x y z
N MET A 1 -41.77 -3.14 -13.48
CA MET A 1 -40.99 -4.34 -13.09
C MET A 1 -39.94 -3.90 -12.06
N LYS A 2 -40.08 -4.30 -10.78
CA LYS A 2 -38.97 -4.18 -9.83
C LYS A 2 -37.94 -5.25 -10.21
N THR A 3 -36.80 -4.86 -10.75
CA THR A 3 -35.69 -5.78 -10.90
C THR A 3 -35.05 -5.94 -9.51
N ASP A 4 -35.26 -7.09 -8.89
CA ASP A 4 -34.55 -7.48 -7.67
C ASP A 4 -33.07 -7.70 -8.02
N THR A 5 -32.32 -6.61 -8.06
CA THR A 5 -30.88 -6.65 -8.30
C THR A 5 -30.18 -6.77 -6.96
N ALA A 6 -29.36 -7.81 -6.79
CA ALA A 6 -28.51 -7.93 -5.60
C ALA A 6 -27.51 -6.75 -5.54
N TYR A 7 -27.33 -6.18 -4.36
CA TYR A 7 -26.40 -5.08 -4.13
C TYR A 7 -25.69 -5.25 -2.80
N TYR A 8 -24.50 -4.66 -2.71
CA TYR A 8 -23.76 -4.57 -1.46
C TYR A 8 -23.97 -3.19 -0.84
N VAL A 9 -24.16 -3.15 0.48
CA VAL A 9 -24.23 -1.91 1.25
C VAL A 9 -23.00 -1.83 2.15
N PHE A 10 -22.26 -0.73 2.04
CA PHE A 10 -21.14 -0.42 2.92
C PHE A 10 -21.52 0.71 3.85
N ASP A 11 -21.50 0.43 5.15
CA ASP A 11 -21.75 1.41 6.18
C ASP A 11 -20.42 2.01 6.67
N LEU A 12 -20.08 3.19 6.16
CA LEU A 12 -18.87 3.90 6.56
C LEU A 12 -18.92 4.39 8.03
N GLY A 13 -20.10 4.47 8.64
CA GLY A 13 -20.24 4.74 10.07
C GLY A 13 -19.64 3.60 10.89
N ARG A 14 -20.00 2.36 10.56
CA ARG A 14 -19.44 1.16 11.20
C ARG A 14 -17.95 1.00 10.97
N VAL A 15 -17.45 1.38 9.79
CA VAL A 15 -16.00 1.38 9.51
C VAL A 15 -15.29 2.35 10.46
N ARG A 16 -15.82 3.56 10.64
CA ARG A 16 -15.25 4.56 11.55
C ARG A 16 -15.23 4.08 12.99
N GLU A 17 -16.34 3.51 13.47
CA GLU A 17 -16.45 2.94 14.81
C GLU A 17 -15.39 1.83 15.01
N ARG A 18 -15.24 0.94 14.03
CA ARG A 18 -14.25 -0.14 14.08
C ARG A 18 -12.83 0.38 14.16
N ILE A 19 -12.49 1.39 13.36
CA ILE A 19 -11.16 2.02 13.38
C ILE A 19 -10.92 2.73 14.72
N ALA A 20 -11.90 3.45 15.24
CA ALA A 20 -11.80 4.09 16.56
C ALA A 20 -11.53 3.06 17.65
N TYR A 21 -12.26 1.94 17.64
CA TYR A 21 -12.02 0.82 18.56
C TYR A 21 -10.61 0.25 18.45
N LEU A 22 -10.13 0.01 17.22
CA LEU A 22 -8.75 -0.47 17.02
C LEU A 22 -7.71 0.52 17.53
N ARG A 23 -7.92 1.82 17.32
CA ARG A 23 -7.06 2.87 17.85
C ARG A 23 -7.02 2.90 19.37
N GLN A 24 -8.18 2.70 20.01
CA GLN A 24 -8.26 2.62 21.45
C GLN A 24 -7.47 1.42 22.01
N LEU A 25 -7.50 0.28 21.33
CA LEU A 25 -6.75 -0.92 21.76
C LEU A 25 -5.26 -0.84 21.49
N LEU A 26 -4.86 -0.32 20.34
CA LEU A 26 -3.49 -0.37 19.83
C LEU A 26 -2.67 0.89 20.16
N GLY A 27 -3.34 1.96 20.57
CA GLY A 27 -2.69 3.25 20.78
C GLY A 27 -2.38 4.00 19.47
N THR A 28 -1.74 5.14 19.59
CA THR A 28 -1.42 6.04 18.45
C THR A 28 -0.13 5.66 17.74
N GLU A 29 0.75 4.91 18.40
CA GLU A 29 2.07 4.53 17.87
C GLU A 29 1.98 3.47 16.77
N VAL A 30 0.86 2.72 16.70
CA VAL A 30 0.63 1.70 15.67
C VAL A 30 0.01 2.32 14.43
N SER A 31 0.68 2.20 13.29
CA SER A 31 0.13 2.59 12.00
C SER A 31 -0.83 1.52 11.47
N LEU A 32 -2.05 1.94 11.12
CA LEU A 32 -3.02 1.06 10.48
C LEU A 32 -2.82 1.07 8.96
N ALA A 33 -2.79 -0.13 8.37
CA ALA A 33 -2.78 -0.31 6.94
C ALA A 33 -4.08 -0.99 6.47
N TYR A 34 -4.68 -0.47 5.42
CA TYR A 34 -5.82 -1.10 4.76
C TYR A 34 -5.34 -1.98 3.59
N ALA A 35 -5.67 -3.27 3.63
CA ALA A 35 -5.37 -4.19 2.54
C ALA A 35 -6.38 -4.00 1.39
N VAL A 36 -5.92 -3.36 0.31
CA VAL A 36 -6.76 -2.99 -0.86
C VAL A 36 -7.43 -4.21 -1.50
N LYS A 37 -6.74 -5.35 -1.54
CA LYS A 37 -7.27 -6.63 -2.05
C LYS A 37 -8.56 -7.10 -1.38
N ALA A 38 -8.80 -6.66 -0.13
CA ALA A 38 -10.01 -7.06 0.60
C ALA A 38 -11.28 -6.45 -0.02
N ASN A 39 -11.21 -5.16 -0.40
CA ASN A 39 -12.30 -4.48 -1.08
C ASN A 39 -11.83 -3.15 -1.68
N THR A 40 -11.77 -3.07 -3.00
CA THR A 40 -11.35 -1.85 -3.71
C THR A 40 -12.41 -0.73 -3.71
N PHE A 41 -13.68 -1.05 -3.47
CA PHE A 41 -14.78 -0.07 -3.57
C PHE A 41 -14.82 0.92 -2.39
N ILE A 42 -14.22 0.58 -1.25
CA ILE A 42 -14.24 1.44 -0.06
C ILE A 42 -12.91 2.20 0.17
N ILE A 43 -11.96 2.12 -0.77
CA ILE A 43 -10.64 2.77 -0.63
C ILE A 43 -10.79 4.24 -0.28
N GLU A 44 -11.61 4.98 -1.04
CA GLU A 44 -11.83 6.43 -0.82
C GLU A 44 -12.34 6.70 0.61
N GLY A 45 -13.26 5.88 1.09
CA GLY A 45 -13.77 5.97 2.45
C GLY A 45 -12.74 5.58 3.53
N MET A 46 -11.68 4.83 3.18
CA MET A 46 -10.63 4.40 4.10
C MET A 46 -9.46 5.39 4.21
N ILE A 47 -9.16 6.13 3.13
CA ILE A 47 -8.02 7.05 3.06
C ILE A 47 -7.86 7.97 4.27
N PRO A 48 -8.95 8.58 4.82
CA PRO A 48 -8.85 9.49 5.96
C PRO A 48 -8.48 8.80 7.29
N TYR A 49 -8.71 7.50 7.40
CA TYR A 49 -8.65 6.79 8.67
C TYR A 49 -7.41 5.91 8.84
N VAL A 50 -6.69 5.63 7.74
CA VAL A 50 -5.51 4.76 7.77
C VAL A 50 -4.26 5.51 7.36
N GLN A 51 -3.12 5.09 7.89
CA GLN A 51 -1.82 5.66 7.53
C GLN A 51 -1.28 5.08 6.24
N ARG A 52 -1.64 3.83 5.93
CA ARG A 52 -1.12 3.09 4.78
C ARG A 52 -2.24 2.35 4.04
N LEU A 53 -2.00 2.09 2.75
CA LEU A 53 -2.76 1.15 1.94
C LEU A 53 -1.80 0.10 1.42
N GLU A 54 -2.09 -1.18 1.71
CA GLU A 54 -1.33 -2.31 1.17
C GLU A 54 -1.88 -2.67 -0.20
N VAL A 55 -1.01 -2.60 -1.20
CA VAL A 55 -1.31 -2.78 -2.62
C VAL A 55 -0.52 -3.97 -3.13
N CYS A 56 -1.20 -5.02 -3.60
CA CYS A 56 -0.58 -6.30 -3.95
C CYS A 56 -0.44 -6.52 -5.46
N SER A 57 -0.94 -5.62 -6.29
CA SER A 57 -0.88 -5.76 -7.74
C SER A 57 -0.81 -4.40 -8.47
N PRO A 58 -0.31 -4.39 -9.73
CA PRO A 58 -0.35 -3.20 -10.57
C PRO A 58 -1.76 -2.63 -10.80
N GLY A 59 -2.78 -3.51 -10.85
CA GLY A 59 -4.18 -3.11 -10.98
C GLY A 59 -4.70 -2.35 -9.76
N GLU A 60 -4.40 -2.84 -8.56
CA GLU A 60 -4.73 -2.14 -7.32
C GLU A 60 -4.01 -0.80 -7.21
N ALA A 61 -2.72 -0.74 -7.61
CA ALA A 61 -1.95 0.50 -7.66
C ALA A 61 -2.63 1.53 -8.58
N ALA A 62 -3.05 1.12 -9.78
CA ALA A 62 -3.74 1.99 -10.71
C ALA A 62 -5.09 2.51 -10.18
N ILE A 63 -5.81 1.72 -9.38
CA ILE A 63 -7.03 2.18 -8.70
C ILE A 63 -6.67 3.26 -7.67
N CYS A 64 -5.68 3.01 -6.82
CA CYS A 64 -5.24 3.98 -5.81
C CYS A 64 -4.75 5.29 -6.45
N GLU A 65 -3.99 5.22 -7.53
CA GLU A 65 -3.51 6.38 -8.30
C GLU A 65 -4.69 7.22 -8.84
N ARG A 66 -5.70 6.57 -9.43
CA ARG A 66 -6.89 7.27 -9.94
C ARG A 66 -7.71 7.94 -8.83
N LEU A 67 -7.70 7.38 -7.63
CA LEU A 67 -8.35 7.96 -6.46
C LEU A 67 -7.49 9.04 -5.77
N GLY A 68 -6.31 9.37 -6.33
CA GLY A 68 -5.44 10.41 -5.78
C GLY A 68 -4.78 10.02 -4.47
N VAL A 69 -4.60 8.71 -4.21
CA VAL A 69 -3.90 8.26 -3.00
C VAL A 69 -2.45 8.73 -3.05
N PRO A 70 -1.98 9.46 -2.04
CA PRO A 70 -0.58 9.90 -1.99
C PRO A 70 0.39 8.72 -2.04
N PRO A 71 1.48 8.81 -2.82
CA PRO A 71 2.46 7.72 -2.95
C PRO A 71 3.00 7.22 -1.61
N GLU A 72 3.27 8.12 -0.69
CA GLU A 72 3.78 7.82 0.65
C GLU A 72 2.79 7.01 1.52
N LYS A 73 1.51 6.96 1.16
CA LYS A 73 0.53 6.09 1.82
C LYS A 73 0.52 4.68 1.24
N MET A 74 1.16 4.43 0.09
CA MET A 74 1.12 3.13 -0.56
C MET A 74 2.27 2.23 -0.10
N VAL A 75 1.93 1.00 0.27
CA VAL A 75 2.87 -0.10 0.52
C VAL A 75 2.67 -1.12 -0.60
N ILE A 76 3.62 -1.18 -1.52
CA ILE A 76 3.60 -2.15 -2.63
C ILE A 76 4.13 -3.47 -2.11
N SER A 77 3.22 -4.41 -1.90
CA SER A 77 3.50 -5.74 -1.36
C SER A 77 3.18 -6.85 -2.36
N GLY A 78 3.31 -8.10 -1.91
CA GLY A 78 2.98 -9.26 -2.72
C GLY A 78 4.05 -9.69 -3.71
N VAL A 79 3.83 -10.87 -4.28
CA VAL A 79 4.80 -11.53 -5.17
C VAL A 79 4.78 -10.99 -6.60
N TYR A 80 3.67 -10.40 -7.01
CA TYR A 80 3.48 -9.93 -8.39
C TYR A 80 4.00 -8.51 -8.60
N LYS A 81 5.33 -8.40 -8.73
CA LYS A 81 6.04 -7.16 -9.06
C LYS A 81 6.75 -7.32 -10.41
N THR A 82 6.11 -6.88 -11.48
CA THR A 82 6.73 -6.93 -12.82
C THR A 82 7.80 -5.85 -12.96
N PRO A 83 8.87 -6.09 -13.76
CA PRO A 83 9.91 -5.08 -14.01
C PRO A 83 9.34 -3.74 -14.48
N SER A 84 8.44 -3.75 -15.47
CA SER A 84 7.83 -2.54 -16.01
C SER A 84 6.97 -1.78 -15.00
N PHE A 85 6.29 -2.50 -14.08
CA PHE A 85 5.53 -1.87 -13.01
C PHE A 85 6.46 -1.20 -12.00
N ILE A 86 7.51 -1.90 -11.55
CA ILE A 86 8.45 -1.36 -10.57
C ILE A 86 9.20 -0.17 -11.13
N GLU A 87 9.74 -0.28 -12.35
CA GLU A 87 10.46 0.82 -13.01
C GLU A 87 9.59 2.09 -13.07
N ARG A 88 8.37 1.97 -13.62
CA ARG A 88 7.42 3.09 -13.66
C ARG A 88 7.09 3.59 -12.25
N SER A 89 6.81 2.70 -11.32
CA SER A 89 6.36 3.04 -9.97
C SER A 89 7.44 3.76 -9.16
N VAL A 90 8.70 3.37 -9.27
CA VAL A 90 9.84 4.01 -8.57
C VAL A 90 10.11 5.40 -9.14
N ILE A 91 10.06 5.54 -10.46
CA ILE A 91 10.38 6.81 -11.14
C ILE A 91 9.25 7.84 -10.99
N SER A 92 8.00 7.42 -11.27
CA SER A 92 6.87 8.36 -11.37
C SER A 92 6.18 8.67 -10.04
N ALA A 93 6.42 7.87 -9.01
CA ALA A 93 5.76 8.03 -7.73
C ALA A 93 6.73 7.75 -6.56
N PRO A 94 7.72 8.62 -6.34
CA PRO A 94 8.65 8.47 -5.22
C PRO A 94 7.91 8.56 -3.88
N GLY A 95 8.45 7.91 -2.87
CA GLY A 95 7.86 7.88 -1.51
C GLY A 95 7.06 6.62 -1.19
N ARG A 96 6.77 5.76 -2.16
CA ARG A 96 6.15 4.45 -1.91
C ARG A 96 7.08 3.55 -1.09
N ILE A 97 6.48 2.72 -0.26
CA ILE A 97 7.17 1.66 0.47
C ILE A 97 7.02 0.37 -0.34
N TYR A 98 8.10 -0.39 -0.46
CA TYR A 98 8.10 -1.69 -1.14
C TYR A 98 8.48 -2.78 -0.15
N THR A 99 7.71 -3.88 -0.09
CA THR A 99 8.16 -5.11 0.55
C THR A 99 9.03 -5.90 -0.41
N VAL A 100 10.00 -6.62 0.13
CA VAL A 100 10.88 -7.51 -0.63
C VAL A 100 10.64 -8.94 -0.16
N GLU A 101 10.20 -9.80 -1.06
CA GLU A 101 9.81 -11.18 -0.75
C GLU A 101 10.73 -12.21 -1.41
N SER A 102 11.69 -11.76 -2.22
CA SER A 102 12.71 -12.59 -2.85
C SER A 102 13.95 -11.79 -3.26
N LEU A 103 15.08 -12.48 -3.46
CA LEU A 103 16.30 -11.84 -3.97
C LEU A 103 16.08 -11.24 -5.35
N THR A 104 15.30 -11.89 -6.21
CA THR A 104 14.93 -11.35 -7.53
C THR A 104 14.20 -10.01 -7.41
N GLN A 105 13.27 -9.88 -6.47
CA GLN A 105 12.60 -8.60 -6.23
C GLN A 105 13.56 -7.54 -5.68
N PHE A 106 14.49 -7.95 -4.83
CA PHE A 106 15.52 -7.04 -4.32
C PHE A 106 16.37 -6.48 -5.46
N ASP A 107 16.88 -7.35 -6.34
CA ASP A 107 17.71 -6.93 -7.48
C ASP A 107 16.93 -6.03 -8.45
N LEU A 108 15.66 -6.35 -8.68
CA LEU A 108 14.76 -5.54 -9.50
C LEU A 108 14.59 -4.13 -8.93
N LEU A 109 14.28 -4.01 -7.66
CA LEU A 109 14.09 -2.71 -7.00
C LEU A 109 15.40 -1.91 -6.96
N ARG A 110 16.53 -2.56 -6.65
CA ARG A 110 17.85 -1.94 -6.64
C ARG A 110 18.24 -1.43 -8.01
N GLY A 111 17.94 -2.18 -9.07
CA GLY A 111 18.22 -1.80 -10.45
C GLY A 111 17.36 -0.65 -10.97
N SER A 112 16.15 -0.53 -10.46
CA SER A 112 15.19 0.52 -10.84
C SER A 112 15.36 1.83 -10.07
N CYS A 113 16.13 1.83 -8.97
CA CYS A 113 16.43 3.05 -8.24
C CYS A 113 17.34 3.95 -9.09
N PRO A 114 16.99 5.25 -9.27
CA PRO A 114 17.91 6.20 -9.91
C PRO A 114 19.22 6.20 -9.12
N LYS A 115 20.34 6.05 -9.82
CA LYS A 115 21.67 6.20 -9.21
C LYS A 115 21.78 7.64 -8.75
N SER A 116 21.45 7.90 -7.49
CA SER A 116 21.64 9.20 -6.89
C SER A 116 23.14 9.49 -6.83
N THR A 117 23.55 10.63 -7.35
CA THR A 117 24.76 11.31 -6.87
C THR A 117 24.71 11.37 -5.33
N PRO A 118 25.84 11.19 -4.65
CA PRO A 118 25.86 11.14 -3.19
C PRO A 118 25.46 12.52 -2.62
N SER A 119 24.20 12.69 -2.32
CA SER A 119 23.70 13.78 -1.49
C SER A 119 23.08 13.17 -0.24
N THR A 120 23.63 13.55 0.87
CA THR A 120 23.16 13.32 2.22
C THR A 120 21.63 13.42 2.32
N ASP A 121 21.03 12.41 2.96
CA ASP A 121 19.67 12.37 3.46
C ASP A 121 18.52 12.32 2.43
N SER A 122 18.24 11.14 1.91
CA SER A 122 16.90 10.54 1.77
C SER A 122 16.98 9.28 0.90
N ASN A 123 17.08 8.15 1.54
CA ASN A 123 17.04 6.85 0.87
C ASN A 123 15.56 6.48 0.57
N PRO A 124 15.09 6.46 -0.69
CA PRO A 124 13.69 6.19 -1.01
C PRO A 124 13.27 4.72 -0.84
N VAL A 125 14.22 3.82 -0.56
CA VAL A 125 13.94 2.40 -0.34
C VAL A 125 14.14 2.07 1.13
N ARG A 126 13.09 2.18 1.94
CA ARG A 126 13.05 1.52 3.24
C ARG A 126 12.67 0.06 3.00
N ALA A 127 13.65 -0.81 2.87
CA ALA A 127 13.43 -2.24 2.95
C ALA A 127 13.02 -2.57 4.39
N LEU A 128 11.76 -2.96 4.57
CA LEU A 128 11.36 -3.68 5.78
C LEU A 128 11.97 -5.08 5.66
N GLN A 129 13.13 -5.28 6.27
CA GLN A 129 13.64 -6.63 6.48
C GLN A 129 12.62 -7.40 7.31
N LYS A 130 12.16 -8.53 6.76
CA LYS A 130 11.44 -9.53 7.52
C LYS A 130 12.38 -9.97 8.63
N ALA A 131 12.00 -9.73 9.89
CA ALA A 131 12.75 -10.25 11.03
C ALA A 131 12.90 -11.76 10.87
N ASP A 132 14.14 -12.22 10.97
CA ASP A 132 14.46 -13.64 11.00
C ASP A 132 13.65 -14.33 12.09
N CYS A 133 12.71 -15.19 11.68
CA CYS A 133 12.21 -16.25 12.56
C CYS A 133 13.29 -17.33 12.61
N THR A 134 14.29 -17.14 13.43
CA THR A 134 15.16 -18.24 13.90
C THR A 134 14.63 -18.74 15.23
N THR A 135 14.34 -20.03 15.22
CA THR A 135 13.96 -21.03 16.26
C THR A 135 12.52 -21.11 16.62
#